data_3d686d8869bf4e013e2fa1ee24674bbe
#
_entry.id   3d686d8869bf4e013e2fa1ee24674bbe
#
_cell.length_a   1.000
_cell.length_b   1.000
_cell.length_c   1.000
_cell.angle_alpha   90.00
_cell.angle_beta   90.00
_cell.angle_gamma   90.00
#
_symmetry.space_group_name_H-M   'P 1'
#
loop_
_entity.id
_entity.type
_entity.pdbx_description
1 polymer ?
#
loop_
_entity_poly.entity_id
_entity_poly.type
_entity_poly.pdbx_seq_one_letter_code
_entity_poly.pdbx_strand_id
1 'polypeptide(L)'
;MRTRTPGRSAALPLIATAMIMRMYWGLSLNFPYPLNAIWLCPILGLIIYLPFALALRQAVMLGNSSPWENLAHRAPRPVILAAAILFALMLAYDAATAVRLTALSSNVLALNDVSPLLLILPLALVIFCAVKLGMDAMGNSARIWMRVLPIFLIVILIVQSKSYCFGWIAPILGGGLPSILSGGVYCAGCMVLLSLPWLLALPDRHRGGMLPYAALSAGAAALLMLSQQLLIPAMTGVELNTAARIDLILNNGRMTLSPQIILDVLWFGNMLYLISAEAVTAAEFLRMILPKIPIPALAAIAALAIGAAAVWNGALLRANAAVVCNLFALIGAALALLLLTAILGKRGRTA
;
A
#
# COMPACT_ATOMS: atom_id res chain seq x y z
N MET A 1 7.85 17.91 24.37
CA MET A 1 8.32 17.59 23.00
C MET A 1 7.14 17.69 22.06
N ARG A 2 7.12 18.68 21.17
CA ARG A 2 6.03 18.79 20.15
C ARG A 2 6.12 17.55 19.25
N THR A 3 5.01 16.82 19.20
CA THR A 3 4.80 15.75 18.22
C THR A 3 4.98 16.36 16.83
N ARG A 4 6.01 15.97 16.10
CA ARG A 4 6.16 16.35 14.69
C ARG A 4 5.12 15.56 13.90
N THR A 5 3.90 16.07 13.85
CA THR A 5 2.90 15.55 12.94
C THR A 5 3.32 15.89 11.51
N PRO A 6 3.31 14.92 10.59
CA PRO A 6 3.83 15.11 9.24
C PRO A 6 2.99 16.12 8.47
N GLY A 7 3.66 16.95 7.66
CA GLY A 7 2.97 17.77 6.68
C GLY A 7 2.35 16.93 5.55
N ARG A 8 1.22 17.37 4.99
CA ARG A 8 0.57 16.69 3.85
C ARG A 8 1.50 16.53 2.65
N SER A 9 2.36 17.50 2.41
CA SER A 9 3.33 17.47 1.32
C SER A 9 4.36 16.34 1.45
N ALA A 10 4.62 15.86 2.67
CA ALA A 10 5.50 14.71 2.91
C ALA A 10 4.71 13.38 2.86
N ALA A 11 3.50 13.33 3.41
CA ALA A 11 2.70 12.10 3.45
C ALA A 11 2.27 11.61 2.05
N LEU A 12 1.86 12.52 1.15
CA LEU A 12 1.31 12.16 -0.16
C LEU A 12 2.26 11.36 -1.07
N PRO A 13 3.55 11.73 -1.24
CA PRO A 13 4.49 10.92 -2.03
C PRO A 13 4.69 9.52 -1.46
N LEU A 14 4.77 9.39 -0.14
CA LEU A 14 4.92 8.12 0.54
C LEU A 14 3.71 7.21 0.28
N ILE A 15 2.51 7.76 0.43
CA ILE A 15 1.25 7.07 0.16
C ILE A 15 1.16 6.63 -1.30
N ALA A 16 1.48 7.51 -2.24
CA ALA A 16 1.40 7.19 -3.67
C ALA A 16 2.36 6.06 -4.05
N THR A 17 3.60 6.09 -3.56
CA THR A 17 4.60 5.03 -3.80
C THR A 17 4.12 3.69 -3.22
N ALA A 18 3.60 3.70 -1.99
CA ALA A 18 3.06 2.51 -1.34
C ALA A 18 1.85 1.94 -2.10
N MET A 19 0.92 2.80 -2.56
CA MET A 19 -0.26 2.39 -3.34
C MET A 19 0.11 1.71 -4.65
N ILE A 20 1.07 2.27 -5.42
CA ILE A 20 1.53 1.68 -6.68
C ILE A 20 1.97 0.23 -6.40
N MET A 21 2.83 0.07 -5.42
CA MET A 21 3.43 -1.23 -5.12
C MET A 21 2.40 -2.22 -4.59
N ARG A 22 1.52 -1.79 -3.68
CA ARG A 22 0.51 -2.67 -3.10
C ARG A 22 -0.49 -3.18 -4.13
N MET A 23 -0.96 -2.32 -5.04
CA MET A 23 -1.87 -2.73 -6.12
C MET A 23 -1.18 -3.65 -7.11
N TYR A 24 -0.01 -3.26 -7.61
CA TYR A 24 0.75 -4.04 -8.58
C TYR A 24 1.07 -5.44 -8.04
N TRP A 25 1.65 -5.50 -6.85
CA TRP A 25 2.11 -6.73 -6.25
C TRP A 25 0.98 -7.63 -5.78
N GLY A 26 0.00 -7.04 -5.11
CA GLY A 26 -1.14 -7.78 -4.60
C GLY A 26 -2.00 -8.41 -5.69
N LEU A 27 -2.21 -7.73 -6.81
CA LEU A 27 -2.92 -8.29 -7.94
C LEU A 27 -2.12 -9.39 -8.62
N SER A 28 -0.82 -9.18 -8.81
CA SER A 28 0.06 -10.17 -9.46
C SER A 28 0.15 -11.49 -8.69
N LEU A 29 0.01 -11.45 -7.36
CA LEU A 29 0.15 -12.64 -6.51
C LEU A 29 -1.16 -13.32 -6.15
N ASN A 30 -2.21 -12.54 -5.91
CA ASN A 30 -3.43 -13.06 -5.28
C ASN A 30 -4.55 -13.35 -6.26
N PHE A 31 -4.45 -12.83 -7.49
CA PHE A 31 -5.47 -13.04 -8.50
C PHE A 31 -4.91 -13.84 -9.67
N PRO A 32 -5.11 -15.16 -9.70
CA PRO A 32 -4.79 -15.98 -10.86
C PRO A 32 -5.62 -15.60 -12.10
N TYR A 33 -6.74 -14.91 -11.89
CA TYR A 33 -7.68 -14.47 -12.91
C TYR A 33 -8.18 -13.05 -12.54
N PRO A 34 -8.15 -12.09 -13.41
CA PRO A 34 -8.32 -12.02 -14.86
C PRO A 34 -7.01 -11.72 -15.59
N LEU A 35 -6.42 -12.71 -16.19
CA LEU A 35 -5.08 -12.60 -16.74
C LEU A 35 -4.95 -11.46 -17.77
N ASN A 36 -5.90 -11.32 -18.69
CA ASN A 36 -5.81 -10.30 -19.75
C ASN A 36 -6.33 -8.92 -19.36
N ALA A 37 -7.09 -8.82 -18.28
CA ALA A 37 -7.76 -7.58 -17.85
C ALA A 37 -7.23 -7.02 -16.52
N ILE A 38 -6.16 -7.61 -15.97
CA ILE A 38 -5.60 -7.25 -14.66
C ILE A 38 -5.24 -5.76 -14.57
N TRP A 39 -4.81 -5.15 -15.66
CA TRP A 39 -4.48 -3.74 -15.75
C TRP A 39 -5.69 -2.80 -15.61
N LEU A 40 -6.91 -3.30 -15.82
CA LEU A 40 -8.16 -2.55 -15.58
C LEU A 40 -8.51 -2.46 -14.10
N CYS A 41 -8.03 -3.40 -13.27
CA CYS A 41 -8.38 -3.46 -11.85
C CYS A 41 -7.99 -2.20 -11.05
N PRO A 42 -6.79 -1.59 -11.21
CA PRO A 42 -6.46 -0.33 -10.54
C PRO A 42 -7.36 0.84 -10.95
N ILE A 43 -7.77 0.89 -12.22
CA ILE A 43 -8.67 1.94 -12.75
C ILE A 43 -10.05 1.79 -12.13
N LEU A 44 -10.59 0.57 -12.12
CA LEU A 44 -11.87 0.29 -11.47
C LEU A 44 -11.79 0.52 -9.96
N GLY A 45 -10.66 0.15 -9.34
CA GLY A 45 -10.39 0.41 -7.92
C GLY A 45 -10.44 1.90 -7.59
N LEU A 46 -9.90 2.77 -8.46
CA LEU A 46 -10.00 4.22 -8.31
C LEU A 46 -11.45 4.71 -8.32
N ILE A 47 -12.28 4.16 -9.22
CA ILE A 47 -13.72 4.52 -9.29
C ILE A 47 -14.43 4.12 -7.99
N ILE A 48 -14.19 2.90 -7.49
CA ILE A 48 -14.78 2.41 -6.24
C ILE A 48 -14.25 3.20 -5.02
N TYR A 49 -13.00 3.69 -5.08
CA TYR A 49 -12.38 4.49 -4.03
C TYR A 49 -12.96 5.92 -3.91
N LEU A 50 -13.59 6.47 -4.96
CA LEU A 50 -14.08 7.86 -4.97
C LEU A 50 -14.93 8.24 -3.74
N PRO A 51 -15.93 7.44 -3.28
CA PRO A 51 -16.71 7.77 -2.10
C PRO A 51 -15.84 7.96 -0.85
N PHE A 52 -14.80 7.15 -0.68
CA PHE A 52 -13.86 7.26 0.44
C PHE A 52 -12.97 8.49 0.31
N ALA A 53 -12.50 8.82 -0.88
CA ALA A 53 -11.75 10.06 -1.11
C ALA A 53 -12.59 11.30 -0.76
N LEU A 54 -13.89 11.28 -1.05
CA LEU A 54 -14.82 12.34 -0.67
C LEU A 54 -15.03 12.40 0.86
N ALA A 55 -15.17 11.25 1.53
CA ALA A 55 -15.26 11.18 2.99
C ALA A 55 -14.00 11.72 3.67
N LEU A 56 -12.82 11.35 3.17
CA LEU A 56 -11.54 11.89 3.64
C LEU A 56 -11.45 13.41 3.44
N ARG A 57 -11.90 13.91 2.30
CA ARG A 57 -11.97 15.36 2.04
C ARG A 57 -12.88 16.08 3.03
N GLN A 58 -14.04 15.51 3.35
CA GLN A 58 -14.94 16.08 4.36
C GLN A 58 -14.28 16.12 5.75
N ALA A 59 -13.55 15.08 6.15
CA ALA A 59 -12.81 15.06 7.40
C ALA A 59 -11.79 16.21 7.50
N VAL A 60 -11.17 16.61 6.38
CA VAL A 60 -10.29 17.79 6.30
C VAL A 60 -11.03 19.09 6.53
N MET A 61 -12.24 19.21 6.00
CA MET A 61 -13.05 20.44 6.09
C MET A 61 -13.60 20.71 7.49
N LEU A 62 -13.47 19.75 8.42
CA LEU A 62 -14.00 19.88 9.78
C LEU A 62 -13.18 20.83 10.68
N GLY A 63 -11.97 21.24 10.31
CA GLY A 63 -11.14 22.16 11.10
C GLY A 63 -9.76 22.42 10.50
N ASN A 64 -8.92 23.16 11.25
CA ASN A 64 -7.58 23.58 10.82
C ASN A 64 -6.44 22.68 11.33
N SER A 65 -6.76 21.60 12.03
CA SER A 65 -5.81 20.59 12.52
C SER A 65 -5.77 19.37 11.59
N SER A 66 -5.09 18.31 11.99
CA SER A 66 -5.13 17.07 11.21
C SER A 66 -6.56 16.53 11.12
N PRO A 67 -6.94 15.83 10.03
CA PRO A 67 -8.28 15.25 9.92
C PRO A 67 -8.62 14.35 11.11
N TRP A 68 -7.65 13.62 11.62
CA TRP A 68 -7.81 12.77 12.80
C TRP A 68 -8.11 13.56 14.07
N GLU A 69 -7.36 14.64 14.35
CA GLU A 69 -7.62 15.51 15.50
C GLU A 69 -9.00 16.15 15.42
N ASN A 70 -9.41 16.58 14.21
CA ASN A 70 -10.75 17.12 13.99
C ASN A 70 -11.85 16.11 14.32
N LEU A 71 -11.68 14.84 13.95
CA LEU A 71 -12.60 13.75 14.28
C LEU A 71 -12.55 13.46 15.79
N ALA A 72 -11.35 13.41 16.39
CA ALA A 72 -11.16 13.12 17.82
C ALA A 72 -11.79 14.16 18.74
N HIS A 73 -11.84 15.42 18.33
CA HIS A 73 -12.53 16.47 19.09
C HIS A 73 -14.07 16.39 19.02
N ARG A 74 -14.61 15.68 18.03
CA ARG A 74 -16.05 15.65 17.76
C ARG A 74 -16.71 14.32 18.08
N ALA A 75 -15.96 13.22 17.98
CA ALA A 75 -16.44 11.87 18.26
C ALA A 75 -16.21 11.47 19.74
N PRO A 76 -16.99 10.54 20.29
CA PRO A 76 -16.76 9.99 21.61
C PRO A 76 -15.40 9.32 21.73
N ARG A 77 -14.70 9.55 22.85
CA ARG A 77 -13.36 9.00 23.10
C ARG A 77 -13.24 7.47 22.89
N PRO A 78 -14.21 6.63 23.32
CA PRO A 78 -14.14 5.19 23.08
C PRO A 78 -14.14 4.82 21.60
N VAL A 79 -14.90 5.55 20.77
CA VAL A 79 -14.97 5.30 19.31
C VAL A 79 -13.65 5.65 18.64
N ILE A 80 -13.03 6.77 19.03
CA ILE A 80 -11.71 7.17 18.54
C ILE A 80 -10.65 6.16 18.92
N LEU A 81 -10.67 5.69 20.17
CA LEU A 81 -9.71 4.70 20.66
C LEU A 81 -9.87 3.36 19.93
N ALA A 82 -11.10 2.87 19.77
CA ALA A 82 -11.39 1.65 19.05
C ALA A 82 -10.95 1.74 17.56
N ALA A 83 -11.22 2.86 16.90
CA ALA A 83 -10.78 3.10 15.54
C ALA A 83 -9.25 3.15 15.41
N ALA A 84 -8.56 3.81 16.34
CA ALA A 84 -7.09 3.87 16.34
C ALA A 84 -6.46 2.47 16.53
N ILE A 85 -7.00 1.65 17.42
CA ILE A 85 -6.57 0.26 17.61
C ILE A 85 -6.80 -0.53 16.32
N LEU A 86 -7.99 -0.45 15.74
CA LEU A 86 -8.34 -1.15 14.53
C LEU A 86 -7.37 -0.79 13.38
N PHE A 87 -7.15 0.52 13.14
CA PHE A 87 -6.26 0.98 12.08
C PHE A 87 -4.81 0.55 12.31
N ALA A 88 -4.32 0.63 13.55
CA ALA A 88 -2.98 0.18 13.90
C ALA A 88 -2.79 -1.32 13.63
N LEU A 89 -3.74 -2.16 14.06
CA LEU A 89 -3.69 -3.60 13.83
C LEU A 89 -3.75 -3.97 12.34
N MET A 90 -4.61 -3.30 11.58
CA MET A 90 -4.74 -3.53 10.15
C MET A 90 -3.47 -3.20 9.39
N LEU A 91 -2.89 -2.02 9.65
CA LEU A 91 -1.65 -1.61 9.03
C LEU A 91 -0.47 -2.49 9.43
N ALA A 92 -0.39 -2.91 10.71
CA ALA A 92 0.64 -3.82 11.17
C ALA A 92 0.52 -5.21 10.52
N TYR A 93 -0.70 -5.69 10.34
CA TYR A 93 -0.95 -6.96 9.63
C TYR A 93 -0.55 -6.86 8.15
N ASP A 94 -0.93 -5.78 7.47
CA ASP A 94 -0.58 -5.59 6.06
C ASP A 94 0.94 -5.41 5.87
N ALA A 95 1.60 -4.65 6.76
CA ALA A 95 3.05 -4.54 6.81
C ALA A 95 3.75 -5.89 7.01
N ALA A 96 3.23 -6.75 7.91
CA ALA A 96 3.76 -8.08 8.13
C ALA A 96 3.64 -8.97 6.88
N THR A 97 2.53 -8.84 6.16
CA THR A 97 2.33 -9.53 4.88
C THR A 97 3.32 -9.02 3.82
N ALA A 98 3.52 -7.71 3.73
CA ALA A 98 4.48 -7.10 2.82
C ALA A 98 5.93 -7.51 3.14
N VAL A 99 6.31 -7.57 4.42
CA VAL A 99 7.61 -8.09 4.87
C VAL A 99 7.82 -9.54 4.44
N ARG A 100 6.83 -10.39 4.68
CA ARG A 100 6.90 -11.81 4.29
C ARG A 100 7.02 -11.99 2.79
N LEU A 101 6.22 -11.26 2.01
CA LEU A 101 6.28 -11.27 0.55
C LEU A 101 7.65 -10.81 0.03
N THR A 102 8.18 -9.72 0.61
CA THR A 102 9.51 -9.21 0.25
C THR A 102 10.58 -10.24 0.53
N ALA A 103 10.55 -10.90 1.68
CA ALA A 103 11.51 -11.94 2.05
C ALA A 103 11.44 -13.14 1.10
N LEU A 104 10.24 -13.61 0.75
CA LEU A 104 10.04 -14.72 -0.19
C LEU A 104 10.54 -14.38 -1.59
N SER A 105 10.24 -13.18 -2.08
CA SER A 105 10.65 -12.75 -3.41
C SER A 105 12.16 -12.53 -3.49
N SER A 106 12.78 -11.99 -2.44
CA SER A 106 14.24 -11.85 -2.37
C SER A 106 14.94 -13.19 -2.42
N ASN A 107 14.37 -14.21 -1.78
CA ASN A 107 14.91 -15.57 -1.85
C ASN A 107 14.89 -16.13 -3.28
N VAL A 108 13.80 -15.89 -4.02
CA VAL A 108 13.66 -16.35 -5.40
C VAL A 108 14.58 -15.61 -6.35
N LEU A 109 14.75 -14.29 -6.16
CA LEU A 109 15.41 -13.41 -7.15
C LEU A 109 16.93 -13.40 -7.05
N ALA A 110 17.47 -13.42 -5.83
CA ALA A 110 18.89 -13.12 -5.64
C ALA A 110 19.60 -14.03 -4.62
N LEU A 111 18.87 -14.67 -3.74
CA LEU A 111 19.42 -15.31 -2.54
C LEU A 111 18.86 -16.73 -2.35
N ASN A 112 18.89 -17.54 -3.40
CA ASN A 112 18.29 -18.89 -3.42
C ASN A 112 18.66 -19.79 -2.23
N ASP A 113 19.85 -19.59 -1.65
CA ASP A 113 20.37 -20.39 -0.55
C ASP A 113 20.07 -19.79 0.84
N VAL A 114 19.46 -18.58 0.90
CA VAL A 114 19.20 -17.90 2.15
C VAL A 114 17.78 -18.17 2.60
N SER A 115 17.59 -18.63 3.84
CA SER A 115 16.26 -18.81 4.40
C SER A 115 15.45 -17.51 4.35
N PRO A 116 14.19 -17.51 3.86
CA PRO A 116 13.33 -16.32 3.90
C PRO A 116 13.18 -15.71 5.29
N LEU A 117 13.31 -16.54 6.34
CA LEU A 117 13.25 -16.06 7.73
C LEU A 117 14.42 -15.16 8.09
N LEU A 118 15.62 -15.43 7.57
CA LEU A 118 16.78 -14.55 7.79
C LEU A 118 16.62 -13.18 7.10
N LEU A 119 15.87 -13.14 6.00
CA LEU A 119 15.60 -11.90 5.27
C LEU A 119 14.57 -11.00 5.99
N ILE A 120 13.81 -11.54 6.96
CA ILE A 120 12.91 -10.74 7.79
C ILE A 120 13.67 -9.84 8.76
N LEU A 121 14.86 -10.24 9.22
CA LEU A 121 15.66 -9.44 10.15
C LEU A 121 16.06 -8.06 9.61
N PRO A 122 16.68 -7.93 8.42
CA PRO A 122 16.99 -6.59 7.87
C PRO A 122 15.71 -5.78 7.59
N LEU A 123 14.60 -6.42 7.21
CA LEU A 123 13.32 -5.71 7.04
C LEU A 123 12.76 -5.21 8.37
N ALA A 124 12.89 -5.97 9.45
CA ALA A 124 12.53 -5.51 10.80
C ALA A 124 13.39 -4.31 11.23
N LEU A 125 14.69 -4.28 10.88
CA LEU A 125 15.57 -3.12 11.10
C LEU A 125 15.10 -1.90 10.29
N VAL A 126 14.66 -2.09 9.05
CA VAL A 126 14.05 -1.01 8.24
C VAL A 126 12.82 -0.44 8.93
N ILE A 127 11.93 -1.29 9.45
CA ILE A 127 10.75 -0.86 10.22
C ILE A 127 11.17 -0.05 11.44
N PHE A 128 12.14 -0.53 12.22
CA PHE A 128 12.66 0.19 13.38
C PHE A 128 13.17 1.58 13.00
N CYS A 129 14.01 1.68 11.96
CA CYS A 129 14.53 2.94 11.46
C CYS A 129 13.42 3.86 10.96
N ALA A 130 12.47 3.35 10.19
CA ALA A 130 11.37 4.12 9.64
C ALA A 130 10.49 4.73 10.75
N VAL A 131 10.10 3.94 11.75
CA VAL A 131 9.31 4.41 12.90
C VAL A 131 10.09 5.42 13.74
N LYS A 132 11.40 5.20 13.97
CA LYS A 132 12.25 6.12 14.69
C LYS A 132 12.41 7.47 13.99
N LEU A 133 12.57 7.47 12.66
CA LEU A 133 12.72 8.67 11.82
C LEU A 133 11.39 9.40 11.61
N GLY A 134 10.30 8.66 11.61
CA GLY A 134 8.94 9.19 11.46
C GLY A 134 8.52 9.48 10.02
N MET A 135 7.25 9.83 9.86
CA MET A 135 6.58 9.99 8.56
C MET A 135 7.17 11.13 7.71
N ASP A 136 7.66 12.22 8.32
CA ASP A 136 8.26 13.35 7.58
C ASP A 136 9.54 12.94 6.85
N ALA A 137 10.42 12.20 7.52
CA ALA A 137 11.68 11.74 6.94
C ALA A 137 11.41 10.74 5.79
N MET A 138 10.51 9.78 6.03
CA MET A 138 10.11 8.79 5.03
C MET A 138 9.41 9.45 3.82
N GLY A 139 8.55 10.42 4.07
CA GLY A 139 7.86 11.16 3.02
C GLY A 139 8.78 12.04 2.16
N ASN A 140 9.78 12.66 2.77
CA ASN A 140 10.78 13.43 2.03
C ASN A 140 11.65 12.52 1.15
N SER A 141 12.04 11.34 1.66
CA SER A 141 12.73 10.31 0.88
C SER A 141 11.85 9.81 -0.28
N ALA A 142 10.58 9.51 -0.02
CA ALA A 142 9.63 9.08 -1.04
C ALA A 142 9.39 10.15 -2.12
N ARG A 143 9.47 11.44 -1.77
CA ARG A 143 9.39 12.55 -2.75
C ARG A 143 10.54 12.52 -3.75
N ILE A 144 11.75 12.20 -3.31
CA ILE A 144 12.92 12.03 -4.19
C ILE A 144 12.67 10.80 -5.08
N TRP A 145 12.26 9.69 -4.47
CA TRP A 145 11.98 8.45 -5.18
C TRP A 145 10.91 8.61 -6.26
N MET A 146 9.82 9.30 -5.97
CA MET A 146 8.73 9.60 -6.92
C MET A 146 9.17 10.43 -8.14
N ARG A 147 10.27 11.19 -8.05
CA ARG A 147 10.85 11.89 -9.21
C ARG A 147 11.69 10.96 -10.09
N VAL A 148 12.30 9.97 -9.47
CA VAL A 148 13.18 9.01 -10.14
C VAL A 148 12.37 7.87 -10.76
N LEU A 149 11.29 7.43 -10.10
CA LEU A 149 10.43 6.33 -10.53
C LEU A 149 9.93 6.44 -11.98
N PRO A 150 9.41 7.59 -12.48
CA PRO A 150 8.96 7.71 -13.87
C PRO A 150 10.08 7.48 -14.88
N ILE A 151 11.31 7.91 -14.57
CA ILE A 151 12.47 7.69 -15.44
C ILE A 151 12.74 6.20 -15.57
N PHE A 152 12.76 5.47 -14.47
CA PHE A 152 12.94 4.02 -14.48
C PHE A 152 11.80 3.31 -15.23
N LEU A 153 10.54 3.74 -15.01
CA LEU A 153 9.40 3.16 -15.73
C LEU A 153 9.53 3.35 -17.24
N ILE A 154 9.90 4.54 -17.69
CA ILE A 154 10.11 4.83 -19.11
C ILE A 154 11.25 3.96 -19.67
N VAL A 155 12.38 3.86 -18.96
CA VAL A 155 13.50 3.03 -19.37
C VAL A 155 13.08 1.57 -19.53
N ILE A 156 12.36 1.02 -18.55
CA ILE A 156 11.85 -0.36 -18.60
C ILE A 156 10.92 -0.55 -19.80
N LEU A 157 9.96 0.35 -20.02
CA LEU A 157 9.01 0.27 -21.14
C LEU A 157 9.72 0.29 -22.49
N ILE A 158 10.76 1.14 -22.64
CA ILE A 158 11.55 1.23 -23.86
C ILE A 158 12.37 -0.04 -24.07
N VAL A 159 13.08 -0.51 -23.05
CA VAL A 159 13.92 -1.72 -23.14
C VAL A 159 13.09 -2.96 -23.47
N GLN A 160 11.92 -3.08 -22.89
CA GLN A 160 11.01 -4.21 -23.08
C GLN A 160 10.17 -4.12 -24.37
N SER A 161 10.10 -2.95 -24.99
CA SER A 161 9.18 -2.69 -26.12
C SER A 161 9.32 -3.67 -27.30
N LYS A 162 10.54 -4.17 -27.56
CA LYS A 162 10.81 -5.16 -28.62
C LYS A 162 10.25 -6.55 -28.31
N SER A 163 9.94 -6.83 -27.05
CA SER A 163 9.43 -8.13 -26.60
C SER A 163 7.91 -8.12 -26.40
N TYR A 164 7.25 -6.98 -26.61
CA TYR A 164 5.81 -6.86 -26.42
C TYR A 164 5.02 -7.57 -27.53
N CYS A 165 4.08 -8.42 -27.11
CA CYS A 165 3.12 -9.07 -27.98
C CYS A 165 1.71 -8.55 -27.69
N PHE A 166 1.21 -7.64 -28.52
CA PHE A 166 -0.12 -7.03 -28.35
C PHE A 166 -1.27 -8.03 -28.49
N GLY A 167 -1.06 -9.16 -29.16
CA GLY A 167 -2.05 -10.24 -29.25
C GLY A 167 -2.39 -10.85 -27.87
N TRP A 168 -1.54 -10.71 -26.88
CA TRP A 168 -1.78 -11.25 -25.54
C TRP A 168 -2.75 -10.45 -24.68
N ILE A 169 -3.17 -9.26 -25.13
CA ILE A 169 -4.24 -8.49 -24.48
C ILE A 169 -5.61 -9.09 -24.80
N ALA A 170 -5.75 -9.79 -25.92
CA ALA A 170 -7.02 -10.36 -26.34
C ALA A 170 -7.26 -11.76 -25.71
N PRO A 171 -8.52 -12.07 -25.32
CA PRO A 171 -9.68 -11.18 -25.26
C PRO A 171 -9.58 -10.22 -24.04
N ILE A 172 -9.92 -8.94 -24.23
CA ILE A 172 -9.75 -7.87 -23.20
C ILE A 172 -10.43 -8.21 -21.87
N LEU A 173 -11.52 -8.99 -21.89
CA LEU A 173 -12.29 -9.42 -20.73
C LEU A 173 -12.11 -10.92 -20.43
N GLY A 174 -10.97 -11.50 -20.76
CA GLY A 174 -10.75 -12.94 -20.74
C GLY A 174 -11.01 -13.65 -19.39
N GLY A 175 -10.88 -12.96 -18.28
CA GLY A 175 -11.23 -13.48 -16.95
C GLY A 175 -12.69 -13.29 -16.54
N GLY A 176 -13.48 -12.60 -17.36
CA GLY A 176 -14.87 -12.24 -17.06
C GLY A 176 -15.01 -11.04 -16.11
N LEU A 177 -16.17 -10.40 -16.18
CA LEU A 177 -16.50 -9.21 -15.39
C LEU A 177 -16.39 -9.43 -13.87
N PRO A 178 -16.82 -10.57 -13.27
CA PRO A 178 -16.70 -10.80 -11.82
C PRO A 178 -15.26 -10.75 -11.34
N SER A 179 -14.32 -11.28 -12.10
CA SER A 179 -12.90 -11.28 -11.80
C SER A 179 -12.31 -9.85 -11.78
N ILE A 180 -12.68 -9.03 -12.77
CA ILE A 180 -12.25 -7.64 -12.86
C ILE A 180 -12.83 -6.83 -11.70
N LEU A 181 -14.10 -7.07 -11.35
CA LEU A 181 -14.75 -6.43 -10.22
C LEU A 181 -14.06 -6.78 -8.90
N SER A 182 -13.73 -8.06 -8.67
CA SER A 182 -13.03 -8.47 -7.44
C SER A 182 -11.63 -7.86 -7.34
N GLY A 183 -10.89 -7.81 -8.45
CA GLY A 183 -9.61 -7.10 -8.52
C GLY A 183 -9.75 -5.59 -8.31
N GLY A 184 -10.81 -4.97 -8.83
CA GLY A 184 -11.13 -3.57 -8.58
C GLY A 184 -11.43 -3.28 -7.11
N VAL A 185 -12.24 -4.12 -6.44
CA VAL A 185 -12.52 -4.02 -5.01
C VAL A 185 -11.25 -4.18 -4.19
N TYR A 186 -10.37 -5.12 -4.56
CA TYR A 186 -9.06 -5.27 -3.94
C TYR A 186 -8.21 -3.99 -4.05
N CYS A 187 -8.10 -3.41 -5.24
CA CYS A 187 -7.37 -2.16 -5.44
C CYS A 187 -7.96 -0.99 -4.64
N ALA A 188 -9.28 -0.88 -4.58
CA ALA A 188 -9.96 0.11 -3.75
C ALA A 188 -9.63 -0.10 -2.26
N GLY A 189 -9.61 -1.34 -1.78
CA GLY A 189 -9.20 -1.69 -0.42
C GLY A 189 -7.78 -1.24 -0.10
N CYS A 190 -6.84 -1.48 -1.03
CA CYS A 190 -5.47 -1.00 -0.91
C CYS A 190 -5.40 0.53 -0.82
N MET A 191 -6.15 1.24 -1.67
CA MET A 191 -6.18 2.71 -1.66
C MET A 191 -6.76 3.25 -0.36
N VAL A 192 -7.83 2.65 0.19
CA VAL A 192 -8.43 3.07 1.46
C VAL A 192 -7.45 2.85 2.60
N LEU A 193 -6.85 1.66 2.71
CA LEU A 193 -5.91 1.33 3.77
C LEU A 193 -4.70 2.28 3.75
N LEU A 194 -4.09 2.48 2.59
CA LEU A 194 -2.93 3.35 2.41
C LEU A 194 -3.25 4.84 2.42
N SER A 195 -4.54 5.23 2.49
CA SER A 195 -4.94 6.61 2.74
C SER A 195 -4.93 7.01 4.23
N LEU A 196 -4.84 6.04 5.15
CA LEU A 196 -4.84 6.30 6.60
C LEU A 196 -3.73 7.23 7.07
N PRO A 197 -2.48 7.18 6.54
CA PRO A 197 -1.43 8.16 6.88
C PRO A 197 -1.86 9.61 6.67
N TRP A 198 -2.70 9.86 5.67
CA TRP A 198 -3.17 11.20 5.37
C TRP A 198 -4.14 11.77 6.43
N LEU A 199 -4.85 10.89 7.17
CA LEU A 199 -5.66 11.34 8.32
C LEU A 199 -4.81 11.98 9.42
N LEU A 200 -3.57 11.56 9.56
CA LEU A 200 -2.62 12.04 10.56
C LEU A 200 -1.87 13.30 10.13
N ALA A 201 -1.88 13.61 8.82
CA ALA A 201 -1.07 14.67 8.25
C ALA A 201 -1.64 16.07 8.56
N LEU A 202 -0.77 16.97 9.04
CA LEU A 202 -1.12 18.37 9.29
C LEU A 202 -1.36 19.14 7.98
N PRO A 203 -2.28 20.10 7.98
CA PRO A 203 -2.42 21.04 6.87
C PRO A 203 -1.12 21.83 6.71
N ASP A 204 -0.53 21.74 5.53
CA ASP A 204 0.55 22.61 5.07
C ASP A 204 0.07 23.48 3.89
N ARG A 205 1.01 24.15 3.22
CA ARG A 205 0.70 24.96 2.03
C ARG A 205 0.12 24.16 0.85
N HIS A 206 0.20 22.85 0.92
CA HIS A 206 -0.30 21.96 -0.12
C HIS A 206 -1.81 21.78 0.00
N ARG A 207 -2.56 22.47 -0.87
CA ARG A 207 -4.04 22.40 -0.92
C ARG A 207 -4.55 21.17 -1.70
N GLY A 208 -3.65 20.34 -2.25
CA GLY A 208 -3.99 19.15 -3.02
C GLY A 208 -4.66 18.09 -2.16
N GLY A 209 -5.73 17.50 -2.66
CA GLY A 209 -6.40 16.35 -2.03
C GLY A 209 -5.66 15.04 -2.33
N MET A 210 -6.12 13.96 -1.70
CA MET A 210 -5.61 12.60 -1.90
C MET A 210 -5.89 12.05 -3.31
N LEU A 211 -6.97 12.50 -3.95
CA LEU A 211 -7.45 11.96 -5.22
C LEU A 211 -6.44 12.02 -6.39
N PRO A 212 -5.71 13.13 -6.63
CA PRO A 212 -4.70 13.17 -7.69
C PRO A 212 -3.59 12.14 -7.51
N TYR A 213 -3.17 11.89 -6.26
CA TYR A 213 -2.13 10.91 -5.94
C TYR A 213 -2.64 9.48 -6.09
N ALA A 214 -3.88 9.21 -5.69
CA ALA A 214 -4.54 7.93 -5.93
C ALA A 214 -4.71 7.66 -7.43
N ALA A 215 -5.10 8.67 -8.22
CA ALA A 215 -5.21 8.55 -9.67
C ALA A 215 -3.85 8.30 -10.34
N LEU A 216 -2.79 9.01 -9.92
CA LEU A 216 -1.44 8.76 -10.38
C LEU A 216 -0.98 7.33 -10.05
N SER A 217 -1.27 6.88 -8.83
CA SER A 217 -0.91 5.52 -8.38
C SER A 217 -1.65 4.44 -9.16
N ALA A 218 -2.96 4.63 -9.40
CA ALA A 218 -3.75 3.70 -10.20
C ALA A 218 -3.27 3.63 -11.64
N GLY A 219 -2.97 4.79 -12.26
CA GLY A 219 -2.42 4.87 -13.61
C GLY A 219 -1.05 4.18 -13.73
N ALA A 220 -0.15 4.43 -12.79
CA ALA A 220 1.18 3.80 -12.77
C ALA A 220 1.08 2.28 -12.57
N ALA A 221 0.24 1.81 -11.64
CA ALA A 221 0.02 0.39 -11.41
C ALA A 221 -0.62 -0.28 -12.64
N ALA A 222 -1.61 0.36 -13.27
CA ALA A 222 -2.23 -0.13 -14.50
C ALA A 222 -1.21 -0.25 -15.65
N LEU A 223 -0.34 0.75 -15.82
CA LEU A 223 0.70 0.76 -16.84
C LEU A 223 1.72 -0.37 -16.61
N LEU A 224 2.16 -0.57 -15.37
CA LEU A 224 3.06 -1.67 -15.01
C LEU A 224 2.43 -3.03 -15.30
N MET A 225 1.16 -3.22 -14.94
CA MET A 225 0.44 -4.47 -15.20
C MET A 225 0.21 -4.70 -16.68
N LEU A 226 -0.10 -3.65 -17.44
CA LEU A 226 -0.24 -3.74 -18.88
C LEU A 226 1.10 -4.13 -19.54
N SER A 227 2.20 -3.51 -19.13
CA SER A 227 3.53 -3.87 -19.65
C SER A 227 3.88 -5.32 -19.36
N GLN A 228 3.57 -5.79 -18.15
CA GLN A 228 3.77 -7.19 -17.76
C GLN A 228 2.90 -8.14 -18.59
N GLN A 229 1.63 -7.78 -18.83
CA GLN A 229 0.71 -8.56 -19.66
C GLN A 229 1.20 -8.70 -21.11
N LEU A 230 1.82 -7.66 -21.64
CA LEU A 230 2.40 -7.68 -23.00
C LEU A 230 3.64 -8.56 -23.12
N LEU A 231 4.30 -8.89 -22.00
CA LEU A 231 5.50 -9.74 -21.96
C LEU A 231 5.19 -11.21 -21.68
N ILE A 232 4.09 -11.48 -20.98
CA ILE A 232 3.77 -12.83 -20.50
C ILE A 232 2.43 -13.25 -21.09
N PRO A 233 2.39 -14.35 -21.87
CA PRO A 233 1.12 -14.86 -22.38
C PRO A 233 0.19 -15.16 -21.20
N ALA A 234 -1.08 -14.84 -21.39
CA ALA A 234 -2.13 -15.24 -20.45
C ALA A 234 -2.25 -16.77 -20.48
N MET A 235 -1.51 -17.43 -19.63
CA MET A 235 -1.58 -18.87 -19.47
C MET A 235 -2.87 -19.22 -18.74
N THR A 236 -3.92 -19.48 -19.51
CA THR A 236 -5.18 -20.01 -19.00
C THR A 236 -4.94 -21.42 -18.45
N GLY A 237 -5.21 -21.61 -17.16
CA GLY A 237 -5.24 -22.94 -16.55
C GLY A 237 -3.94 -23.44 -15.92
N VAL A 238 -2.84 -22.69 -15.95
CA VAL A 238 -1.62 -23.05 -15.22
C VAL A 238 -1.56 -22.25 -13.93
N GLU A 239 -1.68 -22.93 -12.80
CA GLU A 239 -1.34 -22.36 -11.48
C GLU A 239 0.20 -22.17 -11.42
N LEU A 240 0.69 -21.08 -11.97
CA LEU A 240 2.06 -20.65 -11.73
C LEU A 240 2.17 -20.29 -10.25
N ASN A 241 3.04 -20.99 -9.52
CA ASN A 241 3.36 -20.58 -8.17
C ASN A 241 3.99 -19.17 -8.22
N THR A 242 3.93 -18.45 -7.13
CA THR A 242 4.43 -17.06 -7.02
C THR A 242 5.87 -16.93 -7.49
N ALA A 243 6.72 -17.92 -7.22
CA ALA A 243 8.11 -17.97 -7.61
C ALA A 243 8.28 -18.05 -9.13
N ALA A 244 7.55 -18.95 -9.78
CA ALA A 244 7.60 -19.12 -11.23
C ALA A 244 7.06 -17.89 -11.98
N ARG A 245 6.07 -17.16 -11.40
CA ARG A 245 5.59 -15.88 -11.96
C ARG A 245 6.65 -14.79 -11.89
N ILE A 246 7.31 -14.67 -10.75
CA ILE A 246 8.41 -13.73 -10.58
C ILE A 246 9.55 -14.06 -11.52
N ASP A 247 9.92 -15.31 -11.61
CA ASP A 247 10.96 -15.81 -12.51
C ASP A 247 10.62 -15.53 -13.98
N LEU A 248 9.37 -15.77 -14.39
CA LEU A 248 8.88 -15.41 -15.73
C LEU A 248 8.92 -13.91 -16.02
N ILE A 249 8.57 -13.08 -15.03
CA ILE A 249 8.60 -11.61 -15.15
C ILE A 249 10.05 -11.13 -15.33
N LEU A 250 10.98 -11.71 -14.58
CA LEU A 250 12.36 -11.27 -14.52
C LEU A 250 13.24 -11.94 -15.56
N ASN A 251 12.99 -13.23 -15.85
CA ASN A 251 13.82 -14.05 -16.75
C ASN A 251 13.19 -14.28 -18.11
N ASN A 252 12.27 -13.43 -18.58
CA ASN A 252 11.61 -13.63 -19.88
C ASN A 252 12.65 -13.74 -21.01
N GLY A 253 13.40 -14.79 -20.91
CA GLY A 253 14.17 -15.51 -21.91
C GLY A 253 15.41 -14.87 -22.48
N ARG A 254 15.72 -13.58 -22.26
CA ARG A 254 16.92 -12.91 -22.88
C ARG A 254 17.31 -11.59 -22.22
N MET A 255 16.93 -11.30 -20.99
CA MET A 255 17.41 -10.08 -20.35
C MET A 255 18.88 -10.23 -19.95
N THR A 256 19.74 -9.39 -20.51
CA THR A 256 21.07 -9.16 -19.96
C THR A 256 20.95 -8.61 -18.54
N LEU A 257 21.89 -8.95 -17.67
CA LEU A 257 21.92 -8.62 -16.23
C LEU A 257 21.49 -7.17 -15.87
N SER A 258 21.73 -6.19 -16.73
CA SER A 258 21.50 -4.78 -16.44
C SER A 258 20.02 -4.35 -16.30
N PRO A 259 19.08 -4.75 -17.16
CA PRO A 259 17.66 -4.41 -16.97
C PRO A 259 17.04 -5.09 -15.75
N GLN A 260 17.46 -6.30 -15.42
CA GLN A 260 17.00 -7.04 -14.26
C GLN A 260 17.36 -6.33 -12.96
N ILE A 261 18.60 -5.85 -12.82
CA ILE A 261 19.04 -5.08 -11.66
C ILE A 261 18.16 -3.83 -11.46
N ILE A 262 17.81 -3.14 -12.54
CA ILE A 262 16.95 -1.95 -12.47
C ILE A 262 15.56 -2.33 -11.93
N LEU A 263 14.97 -3.40 -12.43
CA LEU A 263 13.68 -3.91 -11.97
C LEU A 263 13.72 -4.30 -10.50
N ASP A 264 14.76 -5.00 -10.08
CA ASP A 264 14.96 -5.42 -8.69
C ASP A 264 15.08 -4.22 -7.75
N VAL A 265 15.88 -3.22 -8.10
CA VAL A 265 16.04 -1.99 -7.32
C VAL A 265 14.72 -1.23 -7.19
N LEU A 266 13.96 -1.12 -8.29
CA LEU A 266 12.62 -0.50 -8.27
C LEU A 266 11.67 -1.28 -7.37
N TRP A 267 11.68 -2.59 -7.51
CA TRP A 267 10.79 -3.45 -6.75
C TRP A 267 11.10 -3.38 -5.25
N PHE A 268 12.35 -3.61 -4.87
CA PHE A 268 12.78 -3.51 -3.47
C PHE A 268 12.53 -2.12 -2.89
N GLY A 269 12.92 -1.07 -3.60
CA GLY A 269 12.73 0.30 -3.16
C GLY A 269 11.26 0.60 -2.85
N ASN A 270 10.35 0.23 -3.75
CA ASN A 270 8.92 0.45 -3.53
C ASN A 270 8.35 -0.41 -2.39
N MET A 271 8.81 -1.66 -2.22
CA MET A 271 8.41 -2.51 -1.07
C MET A 271 8.88 -1.92 0.26
N LEU A 272 10.09 -1.37 0.33
CA LEU A 272 10.57 -0.70 1.54
C LEU A 272 9.72 0.53 1.89
N TYR A 273 9.28 1.31 0.90
CA TYR A 273 8.36 2.42 1.14
C TYR A 273 6.98 1.95 1.58
N LEU A 274 6.44 0.87 1.01
CA LEU A 274 5.17 0.27 1.44
C LEU A 274 5.25 -0.16 2.91
N ILE A 275 6.21 -1.00 3.26
CA ILE A 275 6.42 -1.50 4.63
C ILE A 275 6.61 -0.32 5.61
N SER A 276 7.41 0.68 5.21
CA SER A 276 7.67 1.85 6.05
C SER A 276 6.43 2.71 6.26
N ALA A 277 5.62 2.94 5.21
CA ALA A 277 4.39 3.73 5.30
C ALA A 277 3.40 3.11 6.27
N GLU A 278 3.19 1.81 6.16
CA GLU A 278 2.26 1.06 7.02
C GLU A 278 2.76 0.99 8.47
N ALA A 279 4.04 0.66 8.67
CA ALA A 279 4.62 0.55 10.00
C ALA A 279 4.65 1.88 10.76
N VAL A 280 5.06 2.97 10.10
CA VAL A 280 5.08 4.31 10.69
C VAL A 280 3.66 4.76 11.05
N THR A 281 2.70 4.52 10.17
CA THR A 281 1.31 4.92 10.41
C THR A 281 0.68 4.10 11.53
N ALA A 282 0.92 2.79 11.58
CA ALA A 282 0.49 1.93 12.69
C ALA A 282 1.07 2.41 14.02
N ALA A 283 2.37 2.76 14.03
CA ALA A 283 3.05 3.27 15.22
C ALA A 283 2.47 4.62 15.67
N GLU A 284 2.13 5.53 14.76
CA GLU A 284 1.51 6.80 15.12
C GLU A 284 0.11 6.61 15.73
N PHE A 285 -0.71 5.69 15.21
CA PHE A 285 -1.99 5.34 15.85
C PHE A 285 -1.78 4.72 17.24
N LEU A 286 -0.81 3.82 17.40
CA LEU A 286 -0.46 3.26 18.72
C LEU A 286 0.02 4.32 19.69
N ARG A 287 0.79 5.31 19.24
CA ARG A 287 1.26 6.42 20.07
C ARG A 287 0.13 7.28 20.63
N MET A 288 -0.97 7.42 19.88
CA MET A 288 -2.16 8.13 20.38
C MET A 288 -2.82 7.38 21.54
N ILE A 289 -2.74 6.05 21.54
CA ILE A 289 -3.27 5.18 22.60
C ILE A 289 -2.30 5.13 23.78
N LEU A 290 -1.01 5.08 23.51
CA LEU A 290 0.07 4.89 24.47
C LEU A 290 1.07 6.07 24.46
N PRO A 291 0.65 7.28 24.82
CA PRO A 291 1.45 8.50 24.67
C PRO A 291 2.71 8.54 25.56
N LYS A 292 2.79 7.67 26.57
CA LYS A 292 3.92 7.61 27.52
C LYS A 292 5.10 6.77 27.00
N ILE A 293 4.89 5.96 25.96
CA ILE A 293 5.95 5.11 25.40
C ILE A 293 6.94 5.97 24.59
N PRO A 294 8.24 5.91 24.86
CA PRO A 294 9.24 6.64 24.08
C PRO A 294 9.33 6.09 22.66
N ILE A 295 9.61 6.97 21.68
CA ILE A 295 9.67 6.60 20.26
C ILE A 295 10.59 5.39 19.97
N PRO A 296 11.82 5.28 20.55
CA PRO A 296 12.68 4.12 20.30
C PRO A 296 12.06 2.80 20.78
N ALA A 297 11.34 2.81 21.91
CA ALA A 297 10.65 1.60 22.41
C ALA A 297 9.46 1.25 21.52
N LEU A 298 8.70 2.24 21.07
CA LEU A 298 7.60 2.03 20.11
C LEU A 298 8.12 1.46 18.79
N ALA A 299 9.25 1.96 18.29
CA ALA A 299 9.90 1.45 17.09
C ALA A 299 10.35 -0.01 17.25
N ALA A 300 10.91 -0.36 18.42
CA ALA A 300 11.29 -1.74 18.72
C ALA A 300 10.06 -2.66 18.81
N ILE A 301 9.00 -2.22 19.48
CA ILE A 301 7.73 -2.97 19.58
C ILE A 301 7.14 -3.20 18.18
N ALA A 302 7.07 -2.17 17.35
CA ALA A 302 6.54 -2.28 15.98
C ALA A 302 7.38 -3.24 15.13
N ALA A 303 8.72 -3.12 15.16
CA ALA A 303 9.62 -4.00 14.41
C ALA A 303 9.50 -5.47 14.85
N LEU A 304 9.46 -5.72 16.17
CA LEU A 304 9.31 -7.07 16.70
C LEU A 304 7.92 -7.66 16.41
N ALA A 305 6.86 -6.88 16.61
CA ALA A 305 5.49 -7.37 16.38
C ALA A 305 5.24 -7.67 14.88
N ILE A 306 5.62 -6.76 13.98
CA ILE A 306 5.47 -6.95 12.54
C ILE A 306 6.38 -8.08 12.05
N GLY A 307 7.63 -8.13 12.52
CA GLY A 307 8.58 -9.19 12.17
C GLY A 307 8.09 -10.57 12.62
N ALA A 308 7.63 -10.71 13.87
CA ALA A 308 7.06 -11.96 14.40
C ALA A 308 5.79 -12.37 13.63
N ALA A 309 4.91 -11.43 13.34
CA ALA A 309 3.72 -11.67 12.53
C ALA A 309 4.08 -12.12 11.11
N ALA A 310 5.14 -11.57 10.51
CA ALA A 310 5.62 -11.97 9.19
C ALA A 310 6.18 -13.41 9.19
N VAL A 311 6.83 -13.85 10.27
CA VAL A 311 7.27 -15.23 10.44
C VAL A 311 6.07 -16.18 10.51
N TRP A 312 5.04 -15.82 11.27
CA TRP A 312 3.84 -16.64 11.48
C TRP A 312 2.94 -16.72 10.25
N ASN A 313 2.92 -15.69 9.42
CA ASN A 313 1.93 -15.47 8.36
C ASN A 313 2.14 -16.33 7.09
N GLY A 314 2.96 -17.36 7.13
CA GLY A 314 3.25 -18.19 5.93
C GLY A 314 2.04 -18.84 5.25
N ALA A 315 0.96 -19.15 6.00
CA ALA A 315 -0.25 -19.78 5.47
C ALA A 315 -1.30 -18.77 4.94
N LEU A 316 -1.22 -17.49 5.34
CA LEU A 316 -2.23 -16.47 5.06
C LEU A 316 -2.02 -15.73 3.74
N LEU A 317 -0.90 -15.95 3.04
CA LEU A 317 -0.59 -15.31 1.77
C LEU A 317 -1.65 -15.56 0.69
N ARG A 318 -2.21 -16.77 0.65
CA ARG A 318 -3.25 -17.14 -0.33
C ARG A 318 -4.61 -16.48 -0.03
N ALA A 319 -4.86 -16.12 1.23
CA ALA A 319 -6.10 -15.46 1.68
C ALA A 319 -6.01 -13.94 1.64
N ASN A 320 -4.89 -13.36 1.21
CA ASN A 320 -4.61 -11.93 1.35
C ASN A 320 -5.60 -11.03 0.61
N ALA A 321 -6.09 -11.43 -0.58
CA ALA A 321 -7.09 -10.66 -1.31
C ALA A 321 -8.41 -10.54 -0.54
N ALA A 322 -8.90 -11.67 -0.01
CA ALA A 322 -10.12 -11.68 0.80
C ALA A 322 -9.93 -10.88 2.10
N VAL A 323 -8.76 -10.96 2.72
CA VAL A 323 -8.43 -10.18 3.91
C VAL A 323 -8.44 -8.69 3.60
N VAL A 324 -7.81 -8.23 2.53
CA VAL A 324 -7.81 -6.80 2.16
C VAL A 324 -9.23 -6.30 1.82
N CYS A 325 -10.07 -7.10 1.16
CA CYS A 325 -11.47 -6.75 0.94
C CYS A 325 -12.25 -6.60 2.26
N ASN A 326 -12.03 -7.51 3.22
CA ASN A 326 -12.64 -7.42 4.55
C ASN A 326 -12.12 -6.21 5.33
N LEU A 327 -10.82 -5.92 5.25
CA LEU A 327 -10.21 -4.73 5.84
C LEU A 327 -10.80 -3.45 5.23
N PHE A 328 -11.00 -3.42 3.92
CA PHE A 328 -11.67 -2.32 3.23
C PHE A 328 -13.05 -2.05 3.80
N ALA A 329 -13.87 -3.09 3.96
CA ALA A 329 -15.21 -2.96 4.54
C ALA A 329 -15.16 -2.43 5.98
N LEU A 330 -14.27 -2.95 6.82
CA LEU A 330 -14.10 -2.53 8.21
C LEU A 330 -13.60 -1.08 8.32
N ILE A 331 -12.61 -0.68 7.52
CA ILE A 331 -12.13 0.71 7.50
C ILE A 331 -13.23 1.65 7.02
N GLY A 332 -13.94 1.26 5.97
CA GLY A 332 -15.07 2.03 5.47
C GLY A 332 -16.16 2.22 6.52
N ALA A 333 -16.52 1.16 7.23
CA ALA A 333 -17.48 1.21 8.34
C ALA A 333 -16.95 2.08 9.51
N ALA A 334 -15.68 1.97 9.88
CA ALA A 334 -15.07 2.77 10.93
C ALA A 334 -15.03 4.26 10.57
N LEU A 335 -14.66 4.61 9.33
CA LEU A 335 -14.68 5.99 8.83
C LEU A 335 -16.11 6.56 8.78
N ALA A 336 -17.07 5.78 8.30
CA ALA A 336 -18.48 6.18 8.27
C ALA A 336 -19.01 6.44 9.69
N LEU A 337 -18.68 5.55 10.64
CA LEU A 337 -19.04 5.72 12.05
C LEU A 337 -18.42 6.97 12.66
N LEU A 338 -17.14 7.24 12.41
CA LEU A 338 -16.45 8.43 12.88
C LEU A 338 -17.07 9.71 12.31
N LEU A 339 -17.38 9.74 11.02
CA LEU A 339 -18.03 10.88 10.38
C LEU A 339 -19.45 11.08 10.91
N LEU A 340 -20.21 10.01 11.09
CA LEU A 340 -21.58 10.06 11.63
C LEU A 340 -21.57 10.60 13.07
N THR A 341 -20.69 10.08 13.94
CA THR A 341 -20.57 10.53 15.32
C THR A 341 -20.09 11.99 15.42
N ALA A 342 -19.19 12.41 14.51
CA ALA A 342 -18.74 13.80 14.44
C ALA A 342 -19.86 14.76 14.00
N ILE A 343 -20.75 14.34 13.10
CA ILE A 343 -21.91 15.12 12.64
C ILE A 343 -22.97 15.21 13.74
N LEU A 344 -23.31 14.10 14.37
CA LEU A 344 -24.33 14.04 15.44
C LEU A 344 -23.88 14.78 16.70
N GLY A 345 -22.59 14.68 17.07
CA GLY A 345 -22.02 15.38 18.22
C GLY A 345 -22.07 16.92 18.10
N LYS A 346 -22.16 17.44 16.88
CA LYS A 346 -22.34 18.88 16.63
C LYS A 346 -23.73 19.38 17.00
N ARG A 347 -24.77 18.54 16.86
CA ARG A 347 -26.16 18.89 17.15
C ARG A 347 -26.43 18.98 18.66
N GLY A 348 -25.70 18.26 19.50
CA GLY A 348 -25.88 18.29 20.95
C GLY A 348 -25.21 19.44 21.69
N ARG A 349 -24.34 20.25 21.03
CA ARG A 349 -23.65 21.40 21.62
C ARG A 349 -24.25 22.75 21.23
N THR A 350 -25.25 22.77 20.35
CA THR A 350 -25.99 23.98 19.92
C THR A 350 -27.40 24.01 20.46
N ALA A 351 -27.78 23.08 21.33
CA ALA A 351 -28.96 23.08 22.17
C ALA A 351 -28.55 23.27 23.65
#